data_92462f14bba9c27be2d809c02081be69
#
_entry.id   92462f14bba9c27be2d809c02081be69
#
_cell.length_a   1.000
_cell.length_b   1.000
_cell.length_c   1.000
_cell.angle_alpha   90.00
_cell.angle_beta   90.00
_cell.angle_gamma   90.00
#
_symmetry.space_group_name_H-M   'P 1'
#
loop_
_entity.id
_entity.type
_entity.pdbx_description
1 polymer ?
#
loop_
_entity_poly.entity_id
_entity_poly.type
_entity_poly.pdbx_seq_one_letter_code
_entity_poly.pdbx_strand_id
1 'polypeptide(L)'
;MNIFKKVMVAMDLTKTDEWVVKYTGFLLNKTGANKVYCIHIEPDFEVPPEMKEKYGQEFEMESLDEKMRHRMEEIVKHHMTTDTQVEIEYEVLEGSPFEKLVHWAKVKGADLLVAGKKKVSEGSGIVAKKVARQTESSVLFVPHGAEAKITKILVPIDFSEHAAKALKCAMELAGATNNAKVIAMNVFDIPTVNYYYIGQNYGQFTALILENAQNAYDIFAEKYNIDKSKVEAVFEENIYLSPAKHINEYTRKHNIDLIVMGAKGHSAMEVFFYGSVTESLLTYNEDVPLLVIR
;
A
#
# COMPACT_ATOMS: atom_id res chain seq x y z
N MET A 1 2.37 15.78 14.01
CA MET A 1 1.94 15.50 12.65
C MET A 1 1.13 14.22 12.71
N ASN A 2 -0.10 14.18 12.21
CA ASN A 2 -0.99 13.02 12.37
C ASN A 2 -1.41 12.55 10.97
N ILE A 3 -0.53 11.78 10.31
CA ILE A 3 -0.83 11.23 8.97
C ILE A 3 -1.86 10.10 9.12
N PHE A 4 -1.62 9.19 10.07
CA PHE A 4 -2.54 8.12 10.44
C PHE A 4 -2.64 8.06 11.96
N LYS A 5 -3.85 7.99 12.52
CA LYS A 5 -4.09 7.93 13.97
C LYS A 5 -4.37 6.52 14.45
N LYS A 6 -5.16 5.77 13.68
CA LYS A 6 -5.59 4.42 13.98
C LYS A 6 -5.13 3.48 12.89
N VAL A 7 -4.31 2.52 13.24
CA VAL A 7 -3.75 1.54 12.33
C VAL A 7 -4.35 0.17 12.62
N MET A 8 -4.82 -0.51 11.58
CA MET A 8 -5.23 -1.91 11.66
C MET A 8 -4.18 -2.77 10.97
N VAL A 9 -3.73 -3.83 11.62
CA VAL A 9 -2.74 -4.78 11.12
C VAL A 9 -3.44 -6.12 10.90
N ALA A 10 -3.54 -6.55 9.65
CA ALA A 10 -4.03 -7.87 9.29
C ALA A 10 -2.90 -8.90 9.46
N MET A 11 -3.10 -9.85 10.37
CA MET A 11 -2.14 -10.90 10.68
C MET A 11 -2.66 -12.26 10.22
N ASP A 12 -1.84 -13.03 9.53
CA ASP A 12 -2.18 -14.40 9.07
C ASP A 12 -1.38 -15.49 9.82
N LEU A 13 -0.66 -15.11 10.85
CA LEU A 13 0.21 -15.92 11.71
C LEU A 13 1.31 -16.67 10.95
N THR A 14 1.66 -16.16 9.78
CA THR A 14 2.80 -16.64 8.99
C THR A 14 4.07 -15.82 9.24
N LYS A 15 5.20 -16.28 8.70
CA LYS A 15 6.46 -15.53 8.78
C LYS A 15 6.37 -14.11 8.19
N THR A 16 5.43 -13.85 7.29
CA THR A 16 5.25 -12.54 6.70
C THR A 16 4.89 -11.49 7.75
N ASP A 17 4.21 -11.88 8.83
CA ASP A 17 3.82 -10.96 9.91
C ASP A 17 5.02 -10.32 10.61
N GLU A 18 6.18 -10.97 10.64
CA GLU A 18 7.40 -10.39 11.21
C GLU A 18 7.77 -9.08 10.51
N TRP A 19 7.72 -9.05 9.17
CA TRP A 19 8.00 -7.84 8.38
C TRP A 19 6.86 -6.82 8.47
N VAL A 20 5.61 -7.29 8.44
CA VAL A 20 4.42 -6.43 8.58
C VAL A 20 4.47 -5.68 9.89
N VAL A 21 4.69 -6.38 10.99
CA VAL A 21 4.73 -5.82 12.35
C VAL A 21 5.94 -4.90 12.52
N LYS A 22 7.12 -5.30 12.02
CA LYS A 22 8.33 -4.48 12.05
C LYS A 22 8.17 -3.18 11.26
N TYR A 23 7.61 -3.25 10.06
CA TYR A 23 7.35 -2.08 9.24
C TYR A 23 6.29 -1.18 9.86
N THR A 24 5.25 -1.77 10.46
CA THR A 24 4.24 -1.03 11.22
C THR A 24 4.87 -0.24 12.36
N GLY A 25 5.68 -0.87 13.20
CA GLY A 25 6.39 -0.19 14.30
C GLY A 25 7.23 1.00 13.81
N PHE A 26 7.95 0.81 12.70
CA PHE A 26 8.70 1.90 12.07
C PHE A 26 7.78 3.07 11.64
N LEU A 27 6.62 2.78 11.04
CA LEU A 27 5.68 3.82 10.63
C LEU A 27 5.01 4.54 11.81
N LEU A 28 4.70 3.83 12.90
CA LEU A 28 4.11 4.43 14.10
C LEU A 28 4.95 5.60 14.61
N ASN A 29 6.28 5.45 14.60
CA ASN A 29 7.22 6.49 14.99
C ASN A 29 7.23 7.71 14.05
N LYS A 30 6.63 7.60 12.86
CA LYS A 30 6.64 8.62 11.80
C LYS A 30 5.28 9.27 11.54
N THR A 31 4.19 8.60 11.93
CA THR A 31 2.83 9.02 11.55
C THR A 31 2.04 9.66 12.68
N GLY A 32 2.48 9.49 13.95
CA GLY A 32 1.76 9.96 15.12
C GLY A 32 0.53 9.10 15.45
N ALA A 33 0.52 7.85 15.01
CA ALA A 33 -0.52 6.90 15.38
C ALA A 33 -0.50 6.61 16.88
N ASN A 34 -1.68 6.51 17.48
CA ASN A 34 -1.85 6.28 18.93
C ASN A 34 -2.60 4.98 19.23
N LYS A 35 -3.16 4.33 18.22
CA LYS A 35 -3.92 3.09 18.36
C LYS A 35 -3.60 2.10 17.26
N VAL A 36 -3.35 0.85 17.63
CA VAL A 36 -3.14 -0.28 16.72
C VAL A 36 -4.13 -1.39 17.04
N TYR A 37 -4.78 -1.91 16.03
CA TYR A 37 -5.64 -3.09 16.10
C TYR A 37 -4.95 -4.22 15.33
N CYS A 38 -4.43 -5.21 16.03
CA CYS A 38 -3.90 -6.43 15.44
C CYS A 38 -5.06 -7.42 15.28
N ILE A 39 -5.38 -7.82 14.05
CA ILE A 39 -6.53 -8.66 13.75
C ILE A 39 -6.09 -9.91 13.02
N HIS A 40 -6.43 -11.06 13.59
CA HIS A 40 -6.34 -12.37 12.94
C HIS A 40 -7.73 -12.88 12.65
N ILE A 41 -7.92 -13.52 11.50
CA ILE A 41 -9.23 -14.07 11.10
C ILE A 41 -9.04 -15.52 10.69
N GLU A 42 -9.63 -16.41 11.49
CA GLU A 42 -9.73 -17.81 11.16
C GLU A 42 -10.90 -18.05 10.20
N PRO A 43 -10.69 -18.83 9.13
CA PRO A 43 -11.80 -19.29 8.33
C PRO A 43 -12.80 -20.11 9.16
N ASP A 44 -14.10 -19.95 8.93
CA ASP A 44 -15.12 -20.81 9.53
C ASP A 44 -14.80 -22.27 9.22
N PHE A 45 -14.46 -23.03 10.24
CA PHE A 45 -14.26 -24.45 10.15
C PHE A 45 -15.50 -25.14 10.70
N GLU A 46 -16.46 -25.45 9.82
CA GLU A 46 -17.54 -26.35 10.19
C GLU A 46 -16.93 -27.73 10.47
N VAL A 47 -16.68 -28.01 11.76
CA VAL A 47 -16.28 -29.37 12.17
C VAL A 47 -17.46 -30.30 11.91
N PRO A 48 -17.32 -31.34 11.08
CA PRO A 48 -18.38 -32.28 10.82
C PRO A 48 -18.94 -32.80 12.13
N PRO A 49 -20.29 -32.99 12.27
CA PRO A 49 -20.92 -33.45 13.51
C PRO A 49 -20.28 -34.74 14.09
N GLU A 50 -19.85 -35.63 13.21
CA GLU A 50 -19.20 -36.89 13.56
C GLU A 50 -17.82 -36.70 14.22
N MET A 51 -17.09 -35.63 13.82
CA MET A 51 -15.83 -35.25 14.46
C MET A 51 -16.05 -34.55 15.80
N LYS A 52 -17.12 -33.75 15.95
CA LYS A 52 -17.50 -33.13 17.22
C LYS A 52 -17.85 -34.19 18.26
N GLU A 53 -18.51 -35.27 17.84
CA GLU A 53 -18.89 -36.38 18.73
C GLU A 53 -17.69 -37.22 19.17
N LYS A 54 -16.70 -37.39 18.31
CA LYS A 54 -15.51 -38.22 18.54
C LYS A 54 -14.40 -37.52 19.30
N TYR A 55 -14.25 -36.22 19.11
CA TYR A 55 -13.13 -35.39 19.60
C TYR A 55 -13.59 -34.16 20.39
N GLY A 56 -14.87 -34.07 20.74
CA GLY A 56 -15.51 -32.86 21.29
C GLY A 56 -14.91 -32.30 22.58
N GLN A 57 -14.15 -33.09 23.33
CA GLN A 57 -13.45 -32.62 24.53
C GLN A 57 -12.02 -32.10 24.23
N GLU A 58 -11.46 -32.40 23.06
CA GLU A 58 -10.13 -31.90 22.65
C GLU A 58 -10.19 -30.62 21.82
N PHE A 59 -11.37 -30.26 21.30
CA PHE A 59 -11.63 -29.03 20.55
C PHE A 59 -12.34 -27.99 21.43
N GLU A 60 -11.71 -27.56 22.50
CA GLU A 60 -12.15 -26.36 23.20
C GLU A 60 -11.74 -25.12 22.35
N MET A 61 -12.71 -24.55 21.62
CA MET A 61 -12.52 -23.35 20.77
C MET A 61 -11.91 -22.18 21.55
N GLU A 62 -12.30 -21.98 22.81
CA GLU A 62 -11.71 -20.95 23.70
C GLU A 62 -10.19 -21.11 23.84
N SER A 63 -9.68 -22.34 23.92
CA SER A 63 -8.24 -22.58 24.02
C SER A 63 -7.47 -22.21 22.73
N LEU A 64 -8.15 -22.21 21.57
CA LEU A 64 -7.54 -21.92 20.28
C LEU A 64 -7.40 -20.40 20.07
N ASP A 65 -8.45 -19.64 20.35
CA ASP A 65 -8.44 -18.18 20.25
C ASP A 65 -7.41 -17.55 21.20
N GLU A 66 -7.31 -18.07 22.43
CA GLU A 66 -6.28 -17.63 23.37
C GLU A 66 -4.87 -17.93 22.88
N LYS A 67 -4.63 -19.10 22.31
CA LYS A 67 -3.33 -19.46 21.71
C LYS A 67 -2.97 -18.55 20.54
N MET A 68 -3.93 -18.25 19.66
CA MET A 68 -3.72 -17.33 18.54
C MET A 68 -3.44 -15.93 19.02
N ARG A 69 -4.21 -15.42 19.97
CA ARG A 69 -3.97 -14.11 20.59
C ARG A 69 -2.57 -14.04 21.20
N HIS A 70 -2.18 -15.05 21.97
CA HIS A 70 -0.86 -15.10 22.57
C HIS A 70 0.25 -15.12 21.50
N ARG A 71 0.02 -15.85 20.40
CA ARG A 71 0.96 -15.85 19.27
C ARG A 71 1.09 -14.49 18.60
N MET A 72 -0.02 -13.77 18.43
CA MET A 72 0.00 -12.39 17.92
C MET A 72 0.80 -11.46 18.85
N GLU A 73 0.56 -11.55 20.16
CA GLU A 73 1.27 -10.79 21.19
C GLU A 73 2.78 -11.07 21.16
N GLU A 74 3.19 -12.32 21.01
CA GLU A 74 4.61 -12.69 20.87
C GLU A 74 5.23 -12.07 19.63
N ILE A 75 4.58 -12.16 18.47
CA ILE A 75 5.08 -11.59 17.21
C ILE A 75 5.24 -10.07 17.36
N VAL A 76 4.23 -9.40 17.89
CA VAL A 76 4.27 -7.95 18.11
C VAL A 76 5.37 -7.57 19.09
N LYS A 77 5.47 -8.26 20.21
CA LYS A 77 6.50 -8.01 21.24
C LYS A 77 7.92 -8.17 20.70
N HIS A 78 8.16 -9.14 19.81
CA HIS A 78 9.50 -9.41 19.30
C HIS A 78 9.89 -8.53 18.10
N HIS A 79 8.92 -8.10 17.29
CA HIS A 79 9.18 -7.46 16.02
C HIS A 79 8.73 -5.99 15.92
N MET A 80 7.77 -5.54 16.75
CA MET A 80 7.35 -4.15 16.76
C MET A 80 8.23 -3.31 17.67
N THR A 81 9.03 -2.43 17.08
CA THR A 81 9.78 -1.44 17.85
C THR A 81 9.14 -0.08 17.65
N THR A 82 8.66 0.53 18.74
CA THR A 82 8.09 1.87 18.73
C THR A 82 8.60 2.68 19.91
N ASP A 83 8.94 3.94 19.66
CA ASP A 83 9.36 4.91 20.66
C ASP A 83 8.17 5.71 21.22
N THR A 84 6.97 5.50 20.63
CA THR A 84 5.74 6.20 21.02
C THR A 84 4.86 5.30 21.89
N GLN A 85 4.13 5.91 22.84
CA GLN A 85 3.08 5.20 23.57
C GLN A 85 1.90 4.94 22.60
N VAL A 86 1.73 3.69 22.23
CA VAL A 86 0.66 3.24 21.34
C VAL A 86 -0.17 2.19 22.08
N GLU A 87 -1.46 2.36 22.08
CA GLU A 87 -2.39 1.34 22.59
C GLU A 87 -2.56 0.25 21.54
N ILE A 88 -2.33 -1.01 21.92
CA ILE A 88 -2.46 -2.16 21.02
C ILE A 88 -3.59 -3.06 21.50
N GLU A 89 -4.54 -3.34 20.62
CA GLU A 89 -5.61 -4.32 20.82
C GLU A 89 -5.42 -5.52 19.91
N TYR A 90 -5.74 -6.70 20.42
CA TYR A 90 -5.64 -7.97 19.69
C TYR A 90 -7.02 -8.60 19.57
N GLU A 91 -7.42 -8.91 18.36
CA GLU A 91 -8.71 -9.51 18.04
C GLU A 91 -8.51 -10.77 17.19
N VAL A 92 -9.08 -11.87 17.63
CA VAL A 92 -9.22 -13.11 16.85
C VAL A 92 -10.69 -13.21 16.44
N LEU A 93 -10.94 -13.36 15.16
CA LEU A 93 -12.27 -13.35 14.57
C LEU A 93 -12.45 -14.60 13.71
N GLU A 94 -13.67 -15.09 13.62
CA GLU A 94 -14.03 -16.18 12.72
C GLU A 94 -14.77 -15.67 11.49
N GLY A 95 -14.56 -16.30 10.35
CA GLY A 95 -15.29 -16.08 9.11
C GLY A 95 -14.45 -15.70 7.90
N SER A 96 -15.07 -15.03 6.94
CA SER A 96 -14.38 -14.58 5.72
C SER A 96 -13.37 -13.48 6.02
N PRO A 97 -12.05 -13.70 5.82
CA PRO A 97 -11.03 -12.68 6.10
C PRO A 97 -11.28 -11.36 5.38
N PHE A 98 -11.77 -11.44 4.14
CA PHE A 98 -12.08 -10.25 3.35
C PHE A 98 -13.20 -9.41 3.99
N GLU A 99 -14.34 -10.03 4.30
CA GLU A 99 -15.50 -9.32 4.83
C GLU A 99 -15.24 -8.76 6.22
N LYS A 100 -14.58 -9.56 7.07
CA LYS A 100 -14.24 -9.14 8.43
C LYS A 100 -13.25 -7.98 8.45
N LEU A 101 -12.18 -8.00 7.63
CA LEU A 101 -11.22 -6.89 7.57
C LEU A 101 -11.88 -5.58 7.11
N VAL A 102 -12.72 -5.63 6.05
CA VAL A 102 -13.42 -4.44 5.57
C VAL A 102 -14.39 -3.90 6.63
N HIS A 103 -15.17 -4.79 7.24
CA HIS A 103 -16.13 -4.44 8.29
C HIS A 103 -15.43 -3.81 9.50
N TRP A 104 -14.40 -4.48 10.02
CA TRP A 104 -13.69 -4.01 11.22
C TRP A 104 -12.85 -2.76 10.99
N ALA A 105 -12.27 -2.58 9.81
CA ALA A 105 -11.61 -1.34 9.44
C ALA A 105 -12.59 -0.14 9.58
N LYS A 106 -13.82 -0.33 9.15
CA LYS A 106 -14.88 0.69 9.28
C LYS A 106 -15.33 0.87 10.75
N VAL A 107 -15.60 -0.24 11.46
CA VAL A 107 -16.06 -0.21 12.87
C VAL A 107 -15.05 0.45 13.79
N LYS A 108 -13.77 0.11 13.64
CA LYS A 108 -12.67 0.71 14.44
C LYS A 108 -12.30 2.11 13.95
N GLY A 109 -12.77 2.53 12.77
CA GLY A 109 -12.40 3.80 12.13
C GLY A 109 -10.91 3.87 11.84
N ALA A 110 -10.35 2.79 11.27
CA ALA A 110 -8.95 2.72 10.93
C ALA A 110 -8.62 3.64 9.75
N ASP A 111 -7.61 4.49 9.90
CA ASP A 111 -7.12 5.37 8.84
C ASP A 111 -6.21 4.60 7.86
N LEU A 112 -5.48 3.62 8.39
CA LEU A 112 -4.55 2.77 7.66
C LEU A 112 -4.79 1.30 7.97
N LEU A 113 -4.92 0.48 6.93
CA LEU A 113 -4.83 -0.97 7.00
C LEU A 113 -3.43 -1.41 6.54
N VAL A 114 -2.73 -2.20 7.33
CA VAL A 114 -1.45 -2.81 6.97
C VAL A 114 -1.65 -4.29 6.74
N ALA A 115 -1.20 -4.79 5.59
CA ALA A 115 -1.34 -6.19 5.23
C ALA A 115 -0.05 -6.73 4.60
N GLY A 116 0.26 -7.98 4.87
CA GLY A 116 1.35 -8.67 4.23
C GLY A 116 1.07 -8.93 2.74
N LYS A 117 2.10 -8.82 1.92
CA LYS A 117 2.05 -9.20 0.51
C LYS A 117 2.96 -10.41 0.27
N LYS A 118 2.34 -11.55 0.01
CA LYS A 118 3.05 -12.76 -0.41
C LYS A 118 3.46 -12.66 -1.88
N LYS A 119 4.54 -13.34 -2.26
CA LYS A 119 4.92 -13.47 -3.66
C LYS A 119 3.84 -14.24 -4.43
N VAL A 120 3.72 -13.98 -5.72
CA VAL A 120 2.74 -14.68 -6.59
C VAL A 120 2.92 -16.20 -6.51
N SER A 121 4.16 -16.66 -6.36
CA SER A 121 4.50 -18.09 -6.21
C SER A 121 4.05 -18.72 -4.89
N GLU A 122 3.77 -17.92 -3.85
CA GLU A 122 3.43 -18.39 -2.50
C GLU A 122 1.93 -18.23 -2.16
N GLY A 123 1.16 -17.73 -3.09
CA GLY A 123 -0.26 -17.45 -2.92
C GLY A 123 -0.62 -16.06 -3.42
N SER A 124 -1.84 -15.90 -3.82
CA SER A 124 -2.23 -14.79 -4.71
C SER A 124 -2.34 -13.41 -4.06
N GLY A 125 -2.21 -13.27 -2.74
CA GLY A 125 -2.54 -12.01 -2.05
C GLY A 125 -3.95 -11.48 -2.39
N ILE A 126 -4.86 -12.39 -2.80
CA ILE A 126 -6.21 -12.06 -3.27
C ILE A 126 -7.00 -11.32 -2.19
N VAL A 127 -6.88 -11.77 -0.93
CA VAL A 127 -7.61 -11.16 0.18
C VAL A 127 -7.18 -9.71 0.35
N ALA A 128 -5.88 -9.45 0.43
CA ALA A 128 -5.35 -8.10 0.59
C ALA A 128 -5.79 -7.17 -0.57
N LYS A 129 -5.77 -7.64 -1.81
CA LYS A 129 -6.25 -6.88 -2.98
C LYS A 129 -7.75 -6.60 -2.92
N LYS A 130 -8.57 -7.59 -2.50
CA LYS A 130 -10.03 -7.42 -2.36
C LYS A 130 -10.35 -6.43 -1.23
N VAL A 131 -9.71 -6.57 -0.08
CA VAL A 131 -9.86 -5.66 1.07
C VAL A 131 -9.53 -4.24 0.64
N ALA A 132 -8.40 -4.07 -0.01
CA ALA A 132 -7.97 -2.77 -0.47
C ALA A 132 -8.97 -2.09 -1.42
N ARG A 133 -9.65 -2.85 -2.26
CA ARG A 133 -10.68 -2.30 -3.16
C ARG A 133 -11.91 -1.76 -2.42
N GLN A 134 -12.31 -2.37 -1.31
CA GLN A 134 -13.59 -2.07 -0.63
C GLN A 134 -13.44 -1.29 0.68
N THR A 135 -12.25 -1.21 1.25
CA THR A 135 -12.04 -0.38 2.44
C THR A 135 -12.02 1.12 2.11
N GLU A 136 -12.51 1.92 3.02
CA GLU A 136 -12.37 3.39 2.98
C GLU A 136 -11.02 3.85 3.53
N SER A 137 -10.29 2.98 4.22
CA SER A 137 -8.96 3.24 4.77
C SER A 137 -7.89 3.25 3.68
N SER A 138 -6.82 4.00 3.87
CA SER A 138 -5.58 3.80 3.11
C SER A 138 -5.02 2.41 3.39
N VAL A 139 -4.30 1.81 2.44
CA VAL A 139 -3.78 0.45 2.61
C VAL A 139 -2.29 0.42 2.30
N LEU A 140 -1.52 -0.14 3.24
CA LEU A 140 -0.11 -0.44 3.06
C LEU A 140 0.08 -1.94 2.85
N PHE A 141 0.70 -2.29 1.74
CA PHE A 141 1.13 -3.65 1.44
C PHE A 141 2.61 -3.78 1.76
N VAL A 142 2.95 -4.68 2.67
CA VAL A 142 4.33 -4.94 3.08
C VAL A 142 4.77 -6.28 2.50
N PRO A 143 5.70 -6.31 1.53
CA PRO A 143 6.23 -7.56 1.00
C PRO A 143 7.14 -8.27 2.01
N HIS A 144 7.26 -9.57 1.82
CA HIS A 144 8.23 -10.39 2.56
C HIS A 144 9.65 -9.85 2.35
N GLY A 145 10.41 -9.66 3.41
CA GLY A 145 11.77 -9.13 3.34
C GLY A 145 11.87 -7.61 3.25
N ALA A 146 10.76 -6.88 3.32
CA ALA A 146 10.80 -5.42 3.26
C ALA A 146 11.60 -4.84 4.44
N GLU A 147 12.57 -3.98 4.13
CA GLU A 147 13.31 -3.25 5.15
C GLU A 147 12.48 -2.10 5.71
N ALA A 148 12.48 -1.94 7.02
CA ALA A 148 11.81 -0.84 7.72
C ALA A 148 12.64 0.45 7.63
N LYS A 149 12.77 0.99 6.42
CA LYS A 149 13.48 2.24 6.13
C LYS A 149 12.75 3.01 5.03
N ILE A 150 12.89 4.32 5.03
CA ILE A 150 12.43 5.21 3.96
C ILE A 150 13.49 6.28 3.75
N THR A 151 14.20 6.19 2.64
CA THR A 151 15.16 7.22 2.16
C THR A 151 14.73 7.80 0.83
N LYS A 152 13.98 7.02 0.03
CA LYS A 152 13.43 7.45 -1.25
C LYS A 152 11.99 6.96 -1.39
N ILE A 153 11.11 7.90 -1.70
CA ILE A 153 9.69 7.66 -1.94
C ILE A 153 9.38 7.97 -3.40
N LEU A 154 8.81 7.01 -4.11
CA LEU A 154 8.29 7.20 -5.46
C LEU A 154 6.78 7.43 -5.41
N VAL A 155 6.32 8.48 -6.07
CA VAL A 155 4.90 8.81 -6.20
C VAL A 155 4.55 8.87 -7.68
N PRO A 156 3.95 7.81 -8.24
CA PRO A 156 3.39 7.87 -9.58
C PRO A 156 2.24 8.89 -9.64
N ILE A 157 2.29 9.81 -10.59
CA ILE A 157 1.31 10.87 -10.74
C ILE A 157 0.68 10.88 -12.14
N ASP A 158 -0.63 11.06 -12.17
CA ASP A 158 -1.44 11.30 -13.36
C ASP A 158 -2.14 12.66 -13.32
N PHE A 159 -1.69 13.55 -12.44
CA PHE A 159 -2.25 14.89 -12.20
C PHE A 159 -3.67 14.90 -11.62
N SER A 160 -4.18 13.77 -11.13
CA SER A 160 -5.48 13.67 -10.47
C SER A 160 -5.43 14.18 -9.02
N GLU A 161 -6.60 14.42 -8.42
CA GLU A 161 -6.72 14.75 -7.00
C GLU A 161 -6.14 13.63 -6.10
N HIS A 162 -6.36 12.36 -6.46
CA HIS A 162 -5.82 11.24 -5.70
C HIS A 162 -4.28 11.19 -5.76
N ALA A 163 -3.67 11.53 -6.90
CA ALA A 163 -2.24 11.69 -7.01
C ALA A 163 -1.72 12.84 -6.13
N ALA A 164 -2.47 13.95 -6.04
CA ALA A 164 -2.10 15.06 -5.16
C ALA A 164 -2.16 14.67 -3.68
N LYS A 165 -3.17 13.91 -3.23
CA LYS A 165 -3.26 13.37 -1.87
C LYS A 165 -2.07 12.45 -1.57
N ALA A 166 -1.74 11.55 -2.51
CA ALA A 166 -0.60 10.65 -2.37
C ALA A 166 0.73 11.41 -2.25
N LEU A 167 0.92 12.44 -3.09
CA LEU A 167 2.14 13.24 -3.07
C LEU A 167 2.27 14.03 -1.76
N LYS A 168 1.20 14.61 -1.24
CA LYS A 168 1.18 15.28 0.07
C LYS A 168 1.52 14.31 1.20
N CYS A 169 0.91 13.13 1.22
CA CYS A 169 1.23 12.09 2.20
C CYS A 169 2.72 11.69 2.13
N ALA A 170 3.27 11.51 0.93
CA ALA A 170 4.69 11.20 0.73
C ALA A 170 5.61 12.31 1.25
N MET A 171 5.27 13.58 0.99
CA MET A 171 6.02 14.73 1.50
C MET A 171 5.99 14.81 3.04
N GLU A 172 4.86 14.50 3.63
CA GLU A 172 4.71 14.43 5.08
C GLU A 172 5.54 13.29 5.68
N LEU A 173 5.48 12.09 5.11
CA LEU A 173 6.31 10.96 5.51
C LEU A 173 7.80 11.28 5.35
N ALA A 174 8.19 11.93 4.26
CA ALA A 174 9.57 12.33 4.02
C ALA A 174 10.08 13.28 5.11
N GLY A 175 9.28 14.27 5.51
CA GLY A 175 9.62 15.17 6.62
C GLY A 175 9.80 14.44 7.96
N ALA A 176 9.05 13.36 8.19
CA ALA A 176 9.17 12.54 9.39
C ALA A 176 10.31 11.50 9.33
N THR A 177 10.92 11.27 8.18
CA THR A 177 11.95 10.25 7.92
C THR A 177 13.30 10.88 7.51
N ASN A 178 13.77 11.87 8.28
CA ASN A 178 15.05 12.57 8.05
C ASN A 178 15.19 13.14 6.62
N ASN A 179 14.11 13.73 6.10
CA ASN A 179 14.04 14.31 4.76
C ASN A 179 14.33 13.31 3.63
N ALA A 180 13.61 12.21 3.64
CA ALA A 180 13.64 11.25 2.53
C ALA A 180 13.34 11.97 1.20
N LYS A 181 14.00 11.55 0.13
CA LYS A 181 13.81 12.11 -1.20
C LYS A 181 12.43 11.70 -1.74
N VAL A 182 11.61 12.67 -2.16
CA VAL A 182 10.31 12.43 -2.81
C VAL A 182 10.47 12.62 -4.31
N ILE A 183 10.06 11.61 -5.07
CA ILE A 183 10.13 11.60 -6.54
C ILE A 183 8.70 11.48 -7.07
N ALA A 184 8.20 12.52 -7.72
CA ALA A 184 6.94 12.50 -8.44
C ALA A 184 7.20 12.06 -9.89
N MET A 185 6.66 10.91 -10.29
CA MET A 185 6.92 10.32 -11.59
C MET A 185 5.66 10.30 -12.44
N ASN A 186 5.73 10.96 -13.60
CA ASN A 186 4.72 10.84 -14.64
C ASN A 186 5.25 9.97 -15.78
N VAL A 187 4.47 8.95 -16.16
CA VAL A 187 4.73 8.10 -17.31
C VAL A 187 3.79 8.52 -18.43
N PHE A 188 4.33 9.10 -19.48
CA PHE A 188 3.54 9.64 -20.59
C PHE A 188 3.58 8.72 -21.82
N ASP A 189 2.46 8.68 -22.54
CA ASP A 189 2.32 7.90 -23.76
C ASP A 189 2.61 8.76 -24.99
N ILE A 190 3.33 8.20 -25.96
CA ILE A 190 3.41 8.78 -27.31
C ILE A 190 2.35 8.11 -28.19
N PRO A 191 1.40 8.86 -28.76
CA PRO A 191 0.33 8.30 -29.57
C PRO A 191 0.89 7.53 -30.79
N THR A 192 0.53 6.26 -30.89
CA THR A 192 1.01 5.33 -31.95
C THR A 192 0.55 5.71 -33.37
N VAL A 193 -0.54 6.44 -33.49
CA VAL A 193 -1.10 6.89 -34.79
C VAL A 193 -0.10 7.71 -35.59
N ASN A 194 0.86 8.30 -34.91
CA ASN A 194 1.87 9.16 -35.50
C ASN A 194 3.14 8.44 -35.96
N TYR A 195 3.31 7.15 -35.65
CA TYR A 195 4.53 6.41 -35.98
C TYR A 195 4.82 6.39 -37.50
N TYR A 196 3.80 6.33 -38.34
CA TYR A 196 3.95 6.38 -39.81
C TYR A 196 4.22 7.79 -40.37
N TYR A 197 3.83 8.86 -39.65
CA TYR A 197 4.00 10.24 -40.11
C TYR A 197 5.19 10.96 -39.44
N ILE A 198 5.71 10.42 -38.32
CA ILE A 198 6.72 11.10 -37.48
C ILE A 198 8.15 10.62 -37.76
N GLY A 199 8.36 9.63 -38.62
CA GLY A 199 9.65 8.95 -38.81
C GLY A 199 10.91 9.84 -38.91
N GLN A 200 10.79 11.09 -39.36
CA GLN A 200 11.90 12.07 -39.39
C GLN A 200 11.88 13.07 -38.22
N ASN A 201 10.77 13.18 -37.46
CA ASN A 201 10.57 14.18 -36.42
C ASN A 201 10.22 13.59 -35.04
N TYR A 202 10.49 12.31 -34.80
CA TYR A 202 10.17 11.62 -33.53
C TYR A 202 10.71 12.40 -32.31
N GLY A 203 11.97 12.84 -32.36
CA GLY A 203 12.58 13.58 -31.27
C GLY A 203 11.92 14.94 -30.98
N GLN A 204 11.46 15.66 -32.00
CA GLN A 204 10.75 16.94 -31.81
C GLN A 204 9.36 16.72 -31.22
N PHE A 205 8.67 15.64 -31.63
CA PHE A 205 7.36 15.29 -31.09
C PHE A 205 7.45 14.81 -29.64
N THR A 206 8.42 13.97 -29.31
CA THR A 206 8.69 13.54 -27.93
C THR A 206 9.01 14.75 -27.04
N ALA A 207 9.82 15.70 -27.53
CA ALA A 207 10.12 16.93 -26.80
C ALA A 207 8.86 17.75 -26.50
N LEU A 208 7.94 17.87 -27.47
CA LEU A 208 6.67 18.58 -27.29
C LEU A 208 5.76 17.88 -26.24
N ILE A 209 5.67 16.55 -26.28
CA ILE A 209 4.89 15.79 -25.29
C ILE A 209 5.50 15.95 -23.90
N LEU A 210 6.82 15.90 -23.78
CA LEU A 210 7.53 16.11 -22.53
C LEU A 210 7.27 17.52 -21.98
N GLU A 211 7.36 18.56 -22.82
CA GLU A 211 7.06 19.94 -22.42
C GLU A 211 5.60 20.06 -21.93
N ASN A 212 4.65 19.44 -22.63
CA ASN A 212 3.26 19.42 -22.18
C ASN A 212 3.08 18.72 -20.84
N ALA A 213 3.79 17.59 -20.59
CA ALA A 213 3.75 16.90 -19.29
C ALA A 213 4.35 17.76 -18.16
N GLN A 214 5.44 18.49 -18.44
CA GLN A 214 6.04 19.43 -17.49
C GLN A 214 5.10 20.59 -17.17
N ASN A 215 4.47 21.19 -18.16
CA ASN A 215 3.47 22.25 -17.98
C ASN A 215 2.25 21.75 -17.19
N ALA A 216 1.78 20.53 -17.47
CA ALA A 216 0.70 19.90 -16.71
C ALA A 216 1.08 19.67 -15.24
N TYR A 217 2.33 19.28 -14.96
CA TYR A 217 2.86 19.18 -13.60
C TYR A 217 2.87 20.52 -12.88
N ASP A 218 3.26 21.61 -13.56
CA ASP A 218 3.29 22.94 -12.97
C ASP A 218 1.87 23.40 -12.58
N ILE A 219 0.90 23.23 -13.46
CA ILE A 219 -0.51 23.52 -13.20
C ILE A 219 -1.05 22.64 -12.03
N PHE A 220 -0.70 21.37 -12.03
CA PHE A 220 -1.06 20.43 -10.95
C PHE A 220 -0.47 20.87 -9.61
N ALA A 221 0.83 21.21 -9.58
CA ALA A 221 1.50 21.65 -8.36
C ALA A 221 0.89 22.94 -7.80
N GLU A 222 0.57 23.92 -8.66
CA GLU A 222 -0.12 25.14 -8.28
C GLU A 222 -1.52 24.86 -7.74
N LYS A 223 -2.34 24.12 -8.50
CA LYS A 223 -3.73 23.79 -8.14
C LYS A 223 -3.84 23.12 -6.77
N TYR A 224 -2.92 22.24 -6.45
CA TYR A 224 -2.96 21.47 -5.21
C TYR A 224 -2.00 21.97 -4.12
N ASN A 225 -1.35 23.12 -4.32
CA ASN A 225 -0.39 23.71 -3.39
C ASN A 225 0.74 22.72 -3.01
N ILE A 226 1.38 22.14 -4.02
CA ILE A 226 2.55 21.27 -3.87
C ILE A 226 3.82 22.13 -3.88
N ASP A 227 4.63 22.02 -2.83
CA ASP A 227 5.94 22.67 -2.75
C ASP A 227 6.96 21.92 -3.64
N LYS A 228 7.14 22.43 -4.87
CA LYS A 228 8.05 21.84 -5.87
C LYS A 228 9.51 21.77 -5.39
N SER A 229 9.92 22.58 -4.41
CA SER A 229 11.29 22.54 -3.90
C SER A 229 11.60 21.27 -3.10
N LYS A 230 10.56 20.55 -2.64
CA LYS A 230 10.67 19.32 -1.87
C LYS A 230 10.44 18.03 -2.69
N VAL A 231 10.20 18.20 -4.00
CA VAL A 231 9.80 17.09 -4.87
C VAL A 231 10.64 17.13 -6.14
N GLU A 232 11.29 16.01 -6.46
CA GLU A 232 11.92 15.83 -7.77
C GLU A 232 10.86 15.31 -8.75
N ALA A 233 10.58 16.07 -9.81
CA ALA A 233 9.68 15.64 -10.86
C ALA A 233 10.45 14.87 -11.93
N VAL A 234 9.96 13.67 -12.28
CA VAL A 234 10.51 12.80 -13.31
C VAL A 234 9.43 12.48 -14.34
N PHE A 235 9.79 12.59 -15.61
CA PHE A 235 8.91 12.33 -16.73
C PHE A 235 9.54 11.27 -17.62
N GLU A 236 8.85 10.16 -17.80
CA GLU A 236 9.36 9.00 -18.53
C GLU A 236 8.40 8.60 -19.64
N GLU A 237 8.95 8.27 -20.81
CA GLU A 237 8.16 7.72 -21.91
C GLU A 237 7.73 6.28 -21.60
N ASN A 238 6.47 5.94 -21.86
CA ASN A 238 5.93 4.61 -21.66
C ASN A 238 6.38 3.60 -22.73
N ILE A 239 7.65 3.28 -22.73
CA ILE A 239 8.23 2.32 -23.70
C ILE A 239 7.74 0.86 -23.52
N TYR A 240 7.18 0.54 -22.35
CA TYR A 240 6.67 -0.82 -22.06
C TYR A 240 5.18 -0.98 -22.37
N LEU A 241 4.49 0.03 -22.85
CA LEU A 241 3.04 0.08 -23.02
C LEU A 241 2.27 -0.30 -21.75
N SER A 242 2.90 -0.13 -20.59
CA SER A 242 2.38 -0.42 -19.27
C SER A 242 3.04 0.50 -18.25
N PRO A 243 2.36 1.55 -17.78
CA PRO A 243 2.91 2.45 -16.76
C PRO A 243 3.34 1.69 -15.49
N ALA A 244 2.58 0.68 -15.07
CA ALA A 244 2.94 -0.12 -13.88
C ALA A 244 4.27 -0.86 -14.05
N LYS A 245 4.54 -1.41 -15.22
CA LYS A 245 5.82 -2.07 -15.51
C LYS A 245 6.96 -1.06 -15.49
N HIS A 246 6.74 0.12 -16.07
CA HIS A 246 7.73 1.19 -16.10
C HIS A 246 8.06 1.67 -14.66
N ILE A 247 7.03 1.91 -13.84
CA ILE A 247 7.19 2.29 -12.43
C ILE A 247 7.98 1.21 -11.66
N ASN A 248 7.69 -0.06 -11.88
CA ASN A 248 8.36 -1.17 -11.19
C ASN A 248 9.85 -1.27 -11.59
N GLU A 249 10.18 -1.11 -12.86
CA GLU A 249 11.58 -1.07 -13.33
C GLU A 249 12.33 0.15 -12.78
N TYR A 250 11.69 1.32 -12.78
CA TYR A 250 12.26 2.52 -12.17
C TYR A 250 12.53 2.32 -10.67
N THR A 251 11.61 1.72 -9.96
CA THR A 251 11.70 1.40 -8.53
C THR A 251 12.95 0.57 -8.22
N ARG A 252 13.18 -0.48 -8.99
CA ARG A 252 14.37 -1.35 -8.84
C ARG A 252 15.66 -0.62 -9.20
N LYS A 253 15.68 0.07 -10.35
CA LYS A 253 16.87 0.78 -10.86
C LYS A 253 17.36 1.89 -9.91
N HIS A 254 16.43 2.57 -9.25
CA HIS A 254 16.74 3.74 -8.40
C HIS A 254 16.75 3.44 -6.90
N ASN A 255 16.58 2.16 -6.50
CA ASN A 255 16.52 1.72 -5.11
C ASN A 255 15.48 2.53 -4.30
N ILE A 256 14.25 2.48 -4.75
CA ILE A 256 13.10 3.09 -4.06
C ILE A 256 12.75 2.23 -2.84
N ASP A 257 12.48 2.86 -1.69
CA ASP A 257 12.14 2.18 -0.45
C ASP A 257 10.62 2.09 -0.22
N LEU A 258 9.85 3.00 -0.81
CA LEU A 258 8.39 3.05 -0.67
C LEU A 258 7.75 3.63 -1.94
N ILE A 259 6.71 2.99 -2.42
CA ILE A 259 5.82 3.58 -3.44
C ILE A 259 4.58 4.10 -2.72
N VAL A 260 4.21 5.36 -2.96
CA VAL A 260 2.97 5.97 -2.46
C VAL A 260 2.14 6.39 -3.66
N MET A 261 0.90 5.92 -3.76
CA MET A 261 0.06 6.27 -4.90
C MET A 261 -1.40 6.46 -4.51
N GLY A 262 -2.14 7.20 -5.31
CA GLY A 262 -3.57 7.36 -5.16
C GLY A 262 -4.32 6.06 -5.49
N ALA A 263 -5.43 5.82 -4.81
CA ALA A 263 -6.27 4.66 -5.09
C ALA A 263 -6.89 4.72 -6.50
N LYS A 264 -7.11 5.91 -7.05
CA LYS A 264 -7.75 6.17 -8.34
C LYS A 264 -6.95 7.16 -9.17
N GLY A 265 -7.17 7.13 -10.49
CA GLY A 265 -6.75 8.13 -11.44
C GLY A 265 -7.95 8.89 -12.03
N HIS A 266 -7.72 9.62 -13.13
CA HIS A 266 -8.76 10.40 -13.82
C HIS A 266 -9.97 9.61 -14.33
N SER A 267 -9.83 8.32 -14.63
CA SER A 267 -10.85 7.53 -15.32
C SER A 267 -11.78 6.72 -14.40
N ALA A 268 -11.59 6.73 -13.09
CA ALA A 268 -12.35 5.88 -12.19
C ALA A 268 -13.63 6.57 -11.70
N MET A 269 -14.78 6.20 -12.26
CA MET A 269 -16.09 6.74 -11.88
C MET A 269 -16.70 6.07 -10.62
N GLU A 270 -16.30 4.85 -10.25
CA GLU A 270 -16.91 4.11 -9.15
C GLU A 270 -16.11 4.17 -7.85
N VAL A 271 -16.82 4.26 -6.71
CA VAL A 271 -16.22 4.52 -5.39
C VAL A 271 -15.29 3.39 -4.91
N PHE A 272 -15.50 2.15 -5.39
CA PHE A 272 -14.87 0.94 -4.85
C PHE A 272 -13.83 0.28 -5.77
N PHE A 273 -13.32 0.98 -6.80
CA PHE A 273 -12.32 0.40 -7.69
C PHE A 273 -10.98 1.11 -7.61
N TYR A 274 -9.91 0.36 -7.70
CA TYR A 274 -8.57 0.88 -7.95
C TYR A 274 -8.39 1.22 -9.42
N GLY A 275 -7.54 2.21 -9.70
CA GLY A 275 -7.09 2.47 -11.06
C GLY A 275 -6.27 1.29 -11.62
N SER A 276 -6.28 1.13 -12.94
CA SER A 276 -5.58 0.03 -13.63
C SER A 276 -4.09 -0.06 -13.29
N VAL A 277 -3.42 1.07 -13.11
CA VAL A 277 -2.01 1.14 -12.73
C VAL A 277 -1.80 0.62 -11.31
N THR A 278 -2.68 1.02 -10.36
CA THR A 278 -2.62 0.54 -8.96
C THR A 278 -2.81 -0.98 -8.90
N GLU A 279 -3.78 -1.51 -9.62
CA GLU A 279 -4.03 -2.97 -9.68
C GLU A 279 -2.85 -3.73 -10.28
N SER A 280 -2.25 -3.19 -11.32
CA SER A 280 -1.09 -3.79 -11.97
C SER A 280 0.13 -3.76 -11.05
N LEU A 281 0.38 -2.66 -10.34
CA LEU A 281 1.46 -2.58 -9.34
C LEU A 281 1.24 -3.52 -8.17
N LEU A 282 0.01 -3.69 -7.71
CA LEU A 282 -0.32 -4.71 -6.70
C LEU A 282 0.01 -6.13 -7.19
N THR A 283 0.10 -6.34 -8.48
CA THR A 283 0.47 -7.64 -9.06
C THR A 283 1.98 -7.77 -9.24
N TYR A 284 2.62 -6.77 -9.84
CA TYR A 284 4.02 -6.87 -10.28
C TYR A 284 5.05 -6.42 -9.24
N ASN A 285 4.72 -5.50 -8.33
CA ASN A 285 5.65 -5.04 -7.31
C ASN A 285 5.70 -6.05 -6.16
N GLU A 286 6.76 -6.84 -6.08
CA GLU A 286 6.95 -7.87 -5.05
C GLU A 286 7.98 -7.49 -3.99
N ASP A 287 8.75 -6.43 -4.21
CA ASP A 287 9.96 -6.15 -3.44
C ASP A 287 9.84 -4.93 -2.53
N VAL A 288 9.00 -3.97 -2.90
CA VAL A 288 8.93 -2.66 -2.23
C VAL A 288 7.55 -2.43 -1.62
N PRO A 289 7.46 -1.92 -0.38
CA PRO A 289 6.18 -1.54 0.22
C PRO A 289 5.39 -0.57 -0.67
N LEU A 290 4.08 -0.80 -0.76
CA LEU A 290 3.17 0.00 -1.56
C LEU A 290 2.06 0.57 -0.67
N LEU A 291 2.04 1.88 -0.51
CA LEU A 291 1.03 2.62 0.22
C LEU A 291 0.02 3.23 -0.76
N VAL A 292 -1.22 2.82 -0.66
CA VAL A 292 -2.33 3.31 -1.48
C VAL A 292 -3.19 4.26 -0.65
N ILE A 293 -3.27 5.52 -1.06
CA ILE A 293 -3.98 6.61 -0.37
C ILE A 293 -5.41 6.77 -0.91
N ARG A 294 -6.37 6.87 0.02
CA ARG A 294 -7.80 7.10 -0.24
C ARG A 294 -8.23 8.56 -0.09
#